data_8c0e158034f3ab8b7591e0a14eff447f
#
_entry.id   8c0e158034f3ab8b7591e0a14eff447f
#
_cell.length_a   1.000
_cell.length_b   1.000
_cell.length_c   1.000
_cell.angle_alpha   90.00
_cell.angle_beta   90.00
_cell.angle_gamma   90.00
#
_symmetry.space_group_name_H-M   'P 1'
#
loop_
_entity.id
_entity.type
_entity.pdbx_description
1 polymer ?
#
loop_
_entity_poly.entity_id
_entity_poly.type
_entity_poly.pdbx_seq_one_letter_code
_entity_poly.pdbx_strand_id
1 'polypeptide(L)'
;VPIPAAGVGRNCRPDGPVGDAAVPFPNDEESWMFKKFAAEALGLSDIGIIVSPKDYDKVDADDYLFHEDQERIFFLIKSKKDEYCFTNYALIHVDGESAISSKRVIKRYDYAQYPIAHVTIETAGTIDLDIELKFRIGEHVFSIDVRKDHIEQLKDIYKALHTIGKLQRLDEQGRAHAMSAASVLGSMLKINGAVEPATVASHYRTVLEELNDAVLQRHLRKDFSAVFEKYIHA
;
A
#
# COMPACT_ATOMS: atom_id res chain seq x y z
N VAL A 1 25.98 -45.52 31.10
CA VAL A 1 26.90 -45.56 32.27
C VAL A 1 27.09 -44.12 32.71
N PRO A 2 27.15 -43.84 34.02
CA PRO A 2 26.14 -42.95 34.61
C PRO A 2 26.65 -41.56 35.04
N ILE A 3 25.70 -40.72 35.38
CA ILE A 3 25.83 -39.44 36.08
C ILE A 3 26.45 -39.63 37.46
N PRO A 4 27.16 -38.67 38.02
CA PRO A 4 26.91 -38.33 39.41
C PRO A 4 26.55 -36.85 39.63
N ALA A 5 25.75 -36.69 40.67
CA ALA A 5 25.15 -35.49 41.19
C ALA A 5 26.04 -34.76 42.23
N ALA A 6 25.64 -33.52 42.49
CA ALA A 6 25.65 -32.75 43.74
C ALA A 6 26.95 -32.03 44.18
N GLY A 7 26.79 -30.76 44.42
CA GLY A 7 27.64 -29.90 45.22
C GLY A 7 26.97 -28.57 45.56
N VAL A 8 26.41 -28.50 46.74
CA VAL A 8 25.76 -27.37 47.44
C VAL A 8 26.82 -26.32 47.84
N GLY A 9 26.49 -25.04 47.76
CA GLY A 9 27.32 -24.05 48.44
C GLY A 9 27.04 -22.57 48.22
N ARG A 10 26.18 -22.00 49.06
CA ARG A 10 26.23 -20.66 49.73
C ARG A 10 26.11 -19.34 48.94
N ASN A 11 25.03 -18.68 49.31
CA ASN A 11 24.82 -17.26 49.56
C ASN A 11 26.01 -16.30 49.35
N CYS A 12 25.74 -15.28 48.55
CA CYS A 12 26.07 -13.87 48.85
C CYS A 12 25.08 -12.93 48.11
N ARG A 13 24.21 -12.26 48.88
CA ARG A 13 23.64 -10.96 48.45
C ARG A 13 24.69 -9.91 48.68
N PRO A 14 24.70 -8.86 47.85
CA PRO A 14 24.43 -7.55 48.45
C PRO A 14 23.35 -6.75 47.69
N ASP A 15 22.69 -5.97 48.48
CA ASP A 15 21.64 -5.02 48.21
C ASP A 15 22.06 -3.87 47.32
N GLY A 16 21.10 -3.39 46.47
CA GLY A 16 21.16 -2.09 45.86
C GLY A 16 20.02 -1.93 44.86
N PRO A 17 19.05 -1.04 45.04
CA PRO A 17 17.98 -0.84 44.07
C PRO A 17 18.48 -0.03 42.89
N VAL A 18 18.60 -0.63 41.75
CA VAL A 18 18.69 0.10 40.48
C VAL A 18 17.23 0.39 40.11
N GLY A 19 16.87 1.66 40.27
CA GLY A 19 15.57 2.17 39.84
C GLY A 19 15.46 2.02 38.32
N ASP A 20 14.61 1.11 37.88
CA ASP A 20 14.04 1.13 36.55
C ASP A 20 13.19 2.40 36.43
N ALA A 21 13.77 3.42 35.81
CA ALA A 21 13.00 4.50 35.27
C ALA A 21 12.20 3.94 34.09
N ALA A 22 10.99 3.46 34.40
CA ALA A 22 10.00 3.19 33.39
C ALA A 22 9.79 4.48 32.58
N VAL A 23 10.20 4.49 31.34
CA VAL A 23 9.81 5.52 30.39
C VAL A 23 8.28 5.40 30.28
N PRO A 24 7.51 6.42 30.64
CA PRO A 24 6.08 6.34 30.53
C PRO A 24 5.75 6.26 29.04
N PHE A 25 5.13 5.16 28.62
CA PHE A 25 4.43 5.12 27.33
C PHE A 25 3.41 6.27 27.35
N PRO A 26 3.32 7.08 26.30
CA PRO A 26 2.30 8.11 26.26
C PRO A 26 0.93 7.44 26.41
N ASN A 27 0.14 7.90 27.38
CA ASN A 27 -1.20 7.39 27.62
C ASN A 27 -2.01 7.56 26.34
N ASP A 28 -2.71 6.52 25.92
CA ASP A 28 -3.58 6.50 24.73
C ASP A 28 -4.59 7.67 24.72
N GLU A 29 -5.00 8.16 25.88
CA GLU A 29 -5.87 9.32 26.04
C GLU A 29 -5.21 10.66 25.65
N GLU A 30 -3.92 10.87 25.94
CA GLU A 30 -3.23 12.09 25.52
C GLU A 30 -2.98 12.11 24.00
N SER A 31 -2.59 10.99 23.43
CA SER A 31 -2.45 10.82 21.97
C SER A 31 -3.78 11.08 21.26
N TRP A 32 -4.87 10.55 21.80
CA TRP A 32 -6.22 10.75 21.26
C TRP A 32 -6.68 12.22 21.33
N MET A 33 -6.43 12.91 22.46
CA MET A 33 -6.76 14.35 22.61
C MET A 33 -5.95 15.21 21.63
N PHE A 34 -4.65 14.96 21.44
CA PHE A 34 -3.85 15.68 20.47
C PHE A 34 -4.34 15.47 19.03
N LYS A 35 -4.70 14.23 18.65
CA LYS A 35 -5.30 13.92 17.36
C LYS A 35 -6.66 14.61 17.16
N LYS A 36 -7.47 14.71 18.19
CA LYS A 36 -8.76 15.40 18.17
C LYS A 36 -8.60 16.92 18.00
N PHE A 37 -7.69 17.54 18.74
CA PHE A 37 -7.38 18.97 18.59
C PHE A 37 -6.79 19.28 17.21
N ALA A 38 -5.96 18.40 16.64
CA ALA A 38 -5.45 18.55 15.30
C ALA A 38 -6.57 18.49 14.24
N ALA A 39 -7.53 17.59 14.41
CA ALA A 39 -8.69 17.47 13.52
C ALA A 39 -9.60 18.71 13.56
N GLU A 40 -9.87 19.25 14.76
CA GLU A 40 -10.65 20.48 14.94
C GLU A 40 -9.89 21.71 14.39
N ALA A 41 -8.57 21.78 14.58
CA ALA A 41 -7.74 22.86 14.06
C ALA A 41 -7.62 22.85 12.53
N LEU A 42 -7.77 21.68 11.89
CA LEU A 42 -7.78 21.53 10.43
C LEU A 42 -9.15 21.81 9.81
N GLY A 43 -10.21 22.06 10.62
CA GLY A 43 -11.57 22.34 10.13
C GLY A 43 -12.15 21.14 9.35
N LEU A 44 -11.83 19.91 9.74
CA LEU A 44 -12.27 18.69 9.06
C LEU A 44 -13.79 18.55 9.11
N SER A 45 -14.37 18.41 7.94
CA SER A 45 -15.79 18.10 7.71
C SER A 45 -15.91 16.70 7.13
N ASP A 46 -17.13 16.30 6.74
CA ASP A 46 -17.32 15.06 5.96
C ASP A 46 -16.72 15.20 4.55
N ILE A 47 -16.49 16.45 4.08
CA ILE A 47 -15.77 16.76 2.83
C ILE A 47 -14.26 16.69 3.12
N GLY A 48 -13.54 15.92 2.32
CA GLY A 48 -12.10 15.69 2.46
C GLY A 48 -11.26 16.92 2.10
N ILE A 49 -10.10 17.00 2.73
CA ILE A 49 -9.01 17.92 2.38
C ILE A 49 -7.79 17.14 1.95
N ILE A 50 -6.92 17.75 1.15
CA ILE A 50 -5.63 17.17 0.83
C ILE A 50 -4.64 17.58 1.92
N VAL A 51 -3.99 16.57 2.52
CA VAL A 51 -2.99 16.77 3.57
C VAL A 51 -1.65 17.10 2.92
N SER A 52 -0.96 18.09 3.49
CA SER A 52 0.39 18.47 3.02
C SER A 52 1.42 17.39 3.37
N PRO A 53 2.45 17.13 2.52
CA PRO A 53 3.49 16.15 2.80
C PRO A 53 4.21 16.31 4.14
N LYS A 54 4.34 17.54 4.63
CA LYS A 54 4.94 17.85 5.95
C LYS A 54 4.13 17.34 7.15
N ASP A 55 2.89 16.92 6.94
CA ASP A 55 1.97 16.47 7.97
C ASP A 55 1.61 14.98 7.83
N TYR A 56 2.30 14.24 6.92
CA TYR A 56 2.03 12.81 6.71
C TYR A 56 2.35 11.95 7.93
N ASP A 57 3.33 12.36 8.75
CA ASP A 57 3.69 11.72 10.02
C ASP A 57 2.61 11.85 11.14
N LYS A 58 1.54 12.62 10.88
CA LYS A 58 0.46 12.89 11.84
C LYS A 58 -0.86 12.20 11.50
N VAL A 59 -0.87 11.40 10.44
CA VAL A 59 -2.09 10.70 10.01
C VAL A 59 -2.10 9.26 10.47
N ASP A 60 -3.29 8.71 10.67
CA ASP A 60 -3.42 7.32 11.14
C ASP A 60 -2.90 6.32 10.12
N ALA A 61 -2.97 6.65 8.82
CA ALA A 61 -2.52 5.78 7.73
C ALA A 61 -1.01 5.51 7.76
N ASP A 62 -0.18 6.43 8.29
CA ASP A 62 1.27 6.28 8.32
C ASP A 62 1.73 5.08 9.17
N ASP A 63 1.00 4.79 10.24
CA ASP A 63 1.26 3.65 11.13
C ASP A 63 1.13 2.28 10.42
N TYR A 64 0.53 2.24 9.22
CA TYR A 64 0.25 1.01 8.45
C TYR A 64 1.05 0.89 7.16
N LEU A 65 2.05 1.73 6.97
CA LEU A 65 2.98 1.65 5.85
C LEU A 65 4.12 0.67 6.13
N PHE A 66 4.57 -0.01 5.10
CA PHE A 66 5.78 -0.85 5.15
C PHE A 66 7.02 0.01 4.85
N HIS A 67 7.40 0.86 5.80
CA HIS A 67 8.56 1.75 5.69
C HIS A 67 9.86 0.97 5.43
N GLU A 68 9.98 -0.25 5.98
CA GLU A 68 11.09 -1.17 5.78
C GLU A 68 11.25 -1.56 4.30
N ASP A 69 10.15 -1.61 3.55
CA ASP A 69 10.11 -1.90 2.12
C ASP A 69 10.11 -0.63 1.26
N GLN A 70 10.45 0.54 1.84
CA GLN A 70 10.47 1.84 1.19
C GLN A 70 9.08 2.31 0.71
N GLU A 71 8.03 1.85 1.36
CA GLU A 71 6.70 2.39 1.13
C GLU A 71 6.61 3.82 1.65
N ARG A 72 6.03 4.73 0.87
CA ARG A 72 5.87 6.13 1.23
C ARG A 72 4.58 6.70 0.69
N ILE A 73 4.07 7.70 1.37
CA ILE A 73 2.87 8.43 0.96
C ILE A 73 3.23 9.40 -0.18
N PHE A 74 2.42 9.41 -1.22
CA PHE A 74 2.50 10.38 -2.29
C PHE A 74 1.33 11.34 -2.30
N PHE A 75 0.18 10.89 -1.84
CA PHE A 75 -1.02 11.70 -1.81
C PHE A 75 -1.96 11.21 -0.71
N LEU A 76 -2.58 12.13 0.01
CA LEU A 76 -3.48 11.78 1.09
C LEU A 76 -4.68 12.72 1.15
N ILE A 77 -5.87 12.12 1.11
CA ILE A 77 -7.13 12.82 1.36
C ILE A 77 -7.62 12.41 2.74
N LYS A 78 -7.93 13.38 3.58
CA LYS A 78 -8.45 13.17 4.94
C LYS A 78 -9.77 13.90 5.11
N SER A 79 -10.79 13.19 5.56
CA SER A 79 -12.04 13.73 6.06
C SER A 79 -12.10 13.60 7.58
N LYS A 80 -13.23 13.94 8.16
CA LYS A 80 -13.47 13.75 9.59
C LYS A 80 -13.45 12.28 10.01
N LYS A 81 -13.81 11.36 9.10
CA LYS A 81 -13.95 9.92 9.36
C LYS A 81 -12.90 9.09 8.67
N ASP A 82 -12.55 9.44 7.45
CA ASP A 82 -11.80 8.60 6.54
C ASP A 82 -10.46 9.22 6.16
N GLU A 83 -9.46 8.36 5.96
CA GLU A 83 -8.20 8.70 5.30
C GLU A 83 -8.02 7.80 4.08
N TYR A 84 -7.73 8.43 2.94
CA TYR A 84 -7.40 7.75 1.69
C TYR A 84 -5.94 8.05 1.37
N CYS A 85 -5.07 7.13 1.73
CA CYS A 85 -3.62 7.25 1.60
C CYS A 85 -3.13 6.51 0.36
N PHE A 86 -2.63 7.25 -0.62
CA PHE A 86 -2.07 6.72 -1.86
C PHE A 86 -0.54 6.62 -1.70
N THR A 87 -0.05 5.39 -1.59
CA THR A 87 1.38 5.09 -1.52
C THR A 87 1.92 4.68 -2.88
N ASN A 88 3.21 4.40 -2.97
CA ASN A 88 3.79 3.81 -4.18
C ASN A 88 3.34 2.37 -4.44
N TYR A 89 2.83 1.64 -3.44
CA TYR A 89 2.43 0.23 -3.56
C TYR A 89 0.92 0.00 -3.50
N ALA A 90 0.19 0.85 -2.77
CA ALA A 90 -1.19 0.57 -2.42
C ALA A 90 -2.03 1.84 -2.20
N LEU A 91 -3.34 1.68 -2.22
CA LEU A 91 -4.27 2.57 -1.53
C LEU A 91 -4.53 1.97 -0.14
N ILE A 92 -4.28 2.76 0.91
CA ILE A 92 -4.68 2.44 2.27
C ILE A 92 -5.87 3.32 2.62
N HIS A 93 -6.99 2.68 2.96
CA HIS A 93 -8.20 3.36 3.42
C HIS A 93 -8.38 3.09 4.90
N VAL A 94 -8.24 4.12 5.70
CA VAL A 94 -8.59 4.12 7.11
C VAL A 94 -10.03 4.58 7.25
N ASP A 95 -10.94 3.65 7.52
CA ASP A 95 -12.37 3.85 7.59
C ASP A 95 -12.79 3.96 9.07
N GLY A 96 -13.31 5.11 9.47
CA GLY A 96 -13.79 5.39 10.80
C GLY A 96 -15.31 5.47 10.87
N GLU A 97 -15.93 4.74 11.80
CA GLU A 97 -17.39 4.78 12.01
C GLU A 97 -17.88 6.19 12.35
N SER A 98 -17.09 6.96 13.07
CA SER A 98 -17.37 8.38 13.39
C SER A 98 -16.11 9.07 13.91
N ALA A 99 -16.12 10.40 13.92
CA ALA A 99 -15.03 11.20 14.51
C ALA A 99 -14.81 10.97 16.01
N ILE A 100 -15.77 10.39 16.69
CA ILE A 100 -15.77 10.14 18.16
C ILE A 100 -15.36 8.69 18.46
N SER A 101 -15.55 7.77 17.50
CA SER A 101 -15.18 6.36 17.68
C SER A 101 -13.67 6.19 17.52
N SER A 102 -13.06 5.48 18.48
CA SER A 102 -11.67 5.02 18.34
C SER A 102 -11.52 3.81 17.41
N LYS A 103 -12.66 3.22 16.98
CA LYS A 103 -12.65 2.06 16.09
C LYS A 103 -12.34 2.51 14.68
N ARG A 104 -11.31 1.93 14.10
CA ARG A 104 -10.88 2.11 12.73
C ARG A 104 -10.85 0.76 12.03
N VAL A 105 -11.23 0.75 10.75
CA VAL A 105 -11.05 -0.41 9.88
C VAL A 105 -10.04 -0.02 8.82
N ILE A 106 -8.91 -0.69 8.82
CA ILE A 106 -7.84 -0.44 7.86
C ILE A 106 -8.02 -1.41 6.70
N LYS A 107 -8.16 -0.87 5.49
CA LYS A 107 -8.29 -1.63 4.26
C LYS A 107 -7.11 -1.28 3.35
N ARG A 108 -6.42 -2.28 2.86
CA ARG A 108 -5.28 -2.11 1.95
C ARG A 108 -5.59 -2.73 0.59
N TYR A 109 -5.30 -1.99 -0.45
CA TYR A 109 -5.50 -2.38 -1.85
C TYR A 109 -4.20 -2.24 -2.62
N ASP A 110 -3.41 -3.32 -2.66
CA ASP A 110 -2.14 -3.34 -3.38
C ASP A 110 -2.36 -3.21 -4.88
N TYR A 111 -1.70 -2.26 -5.52
CA TYR A 111 -1.84 -2.02 -6.97
C TYR A 111 -1.37 -3.21 -7.81
N ALA A 112 -0.48 -4.05 -7.28
CA ALA A 112 -0.08 -5.29 -7.95
C ALA A 112 -1.21 -6.34 -8.04
N GLN A 113 -2.22 -6.24 -7.19
CA GLN A 113 -3.33 -7.21 -7.10
C GLN A 113 -4.65 -6.63 -7.58
N TYR A 114 -4.90 -5.34 -7.31
CA TYR A 114 -6.16 -4.67 -7.56
C TYR A 114 -6.02 -3.64 -8.69
N PRO A 115 -6.56 -3.90 -9.90
CA PRO A 115 -6.48 -2.95 -11.01
C PRO A 115 -7.35 -1.70 -10.76
N ILE A 116 -6.81 -0.55 -11.13
CA ILE A 116 -7.52 0.74 -11.09
C ILE A 116 -8.24 0.97 -12.41
N ALA A 117 -9.50 1.38 -12.33
CA ALA A 117 -10.34 1.68 -13.49
C ALA A 117 -11.38 2.76 -13.19
N HIS A 118 -12.01 3.29 -14.24
CA HIS A 118 -13.12 4.25 -14.16
C HIS A 118 -12.81 5.49 -13.31
N VAL A 119 -11.60 6.02 -13.46
CA VAL A 119 -11.20 7.24 -12.74
C VAL A 119 -11.91 8.44 -13.35
N THR A 120 -12.67 9.17 -12.56
CA THR A 120 -13.38 10.39 -12.96
C THR A 120 -13.27 11.47 -11.89
N ILE A 121 -13.36 12.72 -12.32
CA ILE A 121 -13.57 13.86 -11.45
C ILE A 121 -14.91 14.48 -11.88
N GLU A 122 -15.82 14.59 -10.94
CA GLU A 122 -17.08 15.29 -11.13
C GLU A 122 -17.01 16.63 -10.40
N THR A 123 -17.14 17.71 -11.16
CA THR A 123 -17.23 19.05 -10.60
C THR A 123 -18.70 19.38 -10.42
N ALA A 124 -19.10 19.63 -9.19
CA ALA A 124 -20.44 20.11 -8.91
C ALA A 124 -20.68 21.49 -9.52
N GLY A 125 -21.94 21.81 -9.76
CA GLY A 125 -22.37 23.10 -10.33
C GLY A 125 -21.95 24.30 -9.48
N THR A 126 -22.48 25.48 -9.78
CA THR A 126 -22.09 26.77 -9.17
C THR A 126 -22.39 26.89 -7.66
N ILE A 127 -23.17 25.98 -7.09
CA ILE A 127 -23.66 26.04 -5.70
C ILE A 127 -22.90 25.14 -4.76
N ASP A 128 -22.35 24.01 -5.25
CA ASP A 128 -21.69 23.03 -4.41
C ASP A 128 -20.21 23.38 -4.19
N LEU A 129 -19.73 23.16 -2.98
CA LEU A 129 -18.38 23.53 -2.52
C LEU A 129 -17.36 22.38 -2.65
N ASP A 130 -17.78 21.24 -3.17
CA ASP A 130 -17.02 20.01 -3.28
C ASP A 130 -16.82 19.55 -4.73
N ILE A 131 -15.86 18.68 -4.88
CA ILE A 131 -15.52 17.98 -6.12
C ILE A 131 -15.40 16.52 -5.75
N GLU A 132 -15.99 15.66 -6.56
CA GLU A 132 -16.02 14.23 -6.30
C GLU A 132 -14.97 13.51 -7.13
N LEU A 133 -14.05 12.82 -6.47
CA LEU A 133 -13.10 11.90 -7.10
C LEU A 133 -13.68 10.49 -7.05
N LYS A 134 -13.99 9.92 -8.22
CA LYS A 134 -14.50 8.56 -8.34
C LYS A 134 -13.49 7.66 -9.02
N PHE A 135 -13.37 6.43 -8.54
CA PHE A 135 -12.59 5.37 -9.19
C PHE A 135 -13.00 4.00 -8.65
N ARG A 136 -12.60 2.98 -9.39
CA ARG A 136 -12.70 1.59 -8.95
C ARG A 136 -11.31 1.01 -8.76
N ILE A 137 -11.13 0.23 -7.69
CA ILE A 137 -9.92 -0.56 -7.44
C ILE A 137 -10.32 -2.00 -7.16
N GLY A 138 -9.97 -2.92 -8.06
CA GLY A 138 -10.57 -4.26 -8.07
C GLY A 138 -12.09 -4.19 -8.22
N GLU A 139 -12.81 -4.76 -7.27
CA GLU A 139 -14.28 -4.72 -7.21
C GLU A 139 -14.82 -3.58 -6.34
N HIS A 140 -13.94 -2.81 -5.70
CA HIS A 140 -14.34 -1.74 -4.79
C HIS A 140 -14.48 -0.40 -5.53
N VAL A 141 -15.62 0.26 -5.32
CA VAL A 141 -15.90 1.59 -5.87
C VAL A 141 -15.66 2.62 -4.78
N PHE A 142 -14.91 3.65 -5.11
CA PHE A 142 -14.64 4.80 -4.27
C PHE A 142 -15.31 6.03 -4.86
N SER A 143 -15.89 6.85 -3.98
CA SER A 143 -16.48 8.16 -4.25
C SER A 143 -16.06 9.06 -3.09
N ILE A 144 -15.21 10.02 -3.35
CA ILE A 144 -14.55 10.82 -2.33
C ILE A 144 -14.84 12.29 -2.61
N ASP A 145 -15.61 12.92 -1.72
CA ASP A 145 -15.88 14.34 -1.77
C ASP A 145 -14.68 15.11 -1.22
N VAL A 146 -14.17 16.04 -2.01
CA VAL A 146 -13.00 16.86 -1.68
C VAL A 146 -13.32 18.32 -1.89
N ARG A 147 -12.82 19.16 -1.03
CA ARG A 147 -13.02 20.60 -1.07
C ARG A 147 -12.56 21.20 -2.40
N LYS A 148 -13.36 22.08 -2.97
CA LYS A 148 -13.18 22.66 -4.33
C LYS A 148 -11.85 23.41 -4.53
N ASP A 149 -11.28 23.96 -3.48
CA ASP A 149 -9.99 24.65 -3.53
C ASP A 149 -8.80 23.71 -3.82
N HIS A 150 -9.00 22.39 -3.73
CA HIS A 150 -8.02 21.36 -4.04
C HIS A 150 -8.09 20.80 -5.47
N ILE A 151 -8.81 21.48 -6.39
CA ILE A 151 -9.05 20.98 -7.76
C ILE A 151 -7.76 20.65 -8.51
N GLU A 152 -6.70 21.46 -8.36
CA GLU A 152 -5.45 21.23 -9.10
C GLU A 152 -4.75 19.97 -8.63
N GLN A 153 -4.66 19.74 -7.31
CA GLN A 153 -4.12 18.51 -6.75
C GLN A 153 -4.96 17.28 -7.13
N LEU A 154 -6.30 17.43 -7.22
CA LEU A 154 -7.18 16.35 -7.69
C LEU A 154 -6.93 16.00 -9.15
N LYS A 155 -6.63 16.98 -10.01
CA LYS A 155 -6.22 16.70 -11.40
C LYS A 155 -4.92 15.88 -11.46
N ASP A 156 -4.02 16.10 -10.55
CA ASP A 156 -2.74 15.38 -10.52
C ASP A 156 -2.92 13.94 -10.06
N ILE A 157 -3.66 13.70 -8.97
CA ILE A 157 -3.99 12.33 -8.56
C ILE A 157 -4.84 11.59 -9.63
N TYR A 158 -5.77 12.28 -10.29
CA TYR A 158 -6.51 11.72 -11.42
C TYR A 158 -5.59 11.19 -12.52
N LYS A 159 -4.60 12.01 -12.95
CA LYS A 159 -3.61 11.60 -13.98
C LYS A 159 -2.78 10.41 -13.50
N ALA A 160 -2.37 10.41 -12.24
CA ALA A 160 -1.61 9.32 -11.64
C ALA A 160 -2.41 8.02 -11.65
N LEU A 161 -3.62 8.02 -11.11
CA LEU A 161 -4.48 6.82 -11.03
C LEU A 161 -4.85 6.30 -12.44
N HIS A 162 -5.18 7.19 -13.37
CA HIS A 162 -5.46 6.81 -14.76
C HIS A 162 -4.23 6.15 -15.41
N THR A 163 -3.04 6.67 -15.15
CA THR A 163 -1.78 6.13 -15.68
C THR A 163 -1.44 4.78 -15.05
N ILE A 164 -1.63 4.62 -13.73
CA ILE A 164 -1.47 3.33 -13.04
C ILE A 164 -2.39 2.28 -13.67
N GLY A 165 -3.68 2.57 -13.81
CA GLY A 165 -4.62 1.64 -14.42
C GLY A 165 -4.29 1.29 -15.88
N LYS A 166 -3.71 2.22 -16.65
CA LYS A 166 -3.21 1.95 -18.00
C LYS A 166 -2.01 0.98 -17.96
N LEU A 167 -1.06 1.22 -17.07
CA LEU A 167 0.12 0.36 -16.94
C LEU A 167 -0.24 -1.04 -16.46
N GLN A 168 -1.14 -1.16 -15.49
CA GLN A 168 -1.65 -2.46 -15.03
C GLN A 168 -2.29 -3.27 -16.16
N ARG A 169 -3.07 -2.63 -17.06
CA ARG A 169 -3.65 -3.31 -18.23
C ARG A 169 -2.59 -3.76 -19.23
N LEU A 170 -1.56 -2.94 -19.46
CA LEU A 170 -0.44 -3.30 -20.35
C LEU A 170 0.36 -4.48 -19.78
N ASP A 171 0.60 -4.48 -18.47
CA ASP A 171 1.30 -5.55 -17.78
C ASP A 171 0.47 -6.86 -17.85
N GLU A 172 -0.85 -6.80 -17.67
CA GLU A 172 -1.74 -7.96 -17.83
C GLU A 172 -1.75 -8.51 -19.26
N GLN A 173 -1.83 -7.64 -20.27
CA GLN A 173 -1.72 -8.04 -21.67
C GLN A 173 -0.37 -8.68 -21.96
N GLY A 174 0.72 -8.13 -21.43
CA GLY A 174 2.07 -8.68 -21.56
C GLY A 174 2.17 -10.08 -20.98
N ARG A 175 1.63 -10.30 -19.76
CA ARG A 175 1.55 -11.63 -19.14
C ARG A 175 0.75 -12.63 -19.98
N ALA A 176 -0.43 -12.21 -20.46
CA ALA A 176 -1.27 -13.07 -21.31
C ALA A 176 -0.55 -13.47 -22.60
N HIS A 177 0.15 -12.54 -23.23
CA HIS A 177 0.96 -12.82 -24.42
C HIS A 177 2.13 -13.77 -24.13
N ALA A 178 2.85 -13.58 -23.02
CA ALA A 178 3.95 -14.48 -22.62
C ALA A 178 3.44 -15.89 -22.36
N MET A 179 2.31 -16.05 -21.66
CA MET A 179 1.68 -17.36 -21.42
C MET A 179 1.23 -18.03 -22.72
N SER A 180 0.62 -17.28 -23.65
CA SER A 180 0.22 -17.77 -24.94
C SER A 180 1.42 -18.23 -25.77
N ALA A 181 2.50 -17.43 -25.81
CA ALA A 181 3.74 -17.77 -26.50
C ALA A 181 4.38 -19.04 -25.94
N ALA A 182 4.41 -19.21 -24.62
CA ALA A 182 4.92 -20.41 -23.98
C ALA A 182 4.13 -21.67 -24.38
N SER A 183 2.81 -21.57 -24.48
CA SER A 183 1.96 -22.67 -24.94
C SER A 183 2.26 -23.08 -26.39
N VAL A 184 2.47 -22.10 -27.28
CA VAL A 184 2.85 -22.34 -28.68
C VAL A 184 4.22 -23.00 -28.77
N LEU A 185 5.23 -22.48 -28.04
CA LEU A 185 6.57 -23.08 -27.98
C LEU A 185 6.54 -24.52 -27.53
N GLY A 186 5.76 -24.84 -26.48
CA GLY A 186 5.57 -26.22 -25.98
C GLY A 186 5.00 -27.16 -27.04
N SER A 187 4.12 -26.67 -27.92
CA SER A 187 3.57 -27.47 -29.03
C SER A 187 4.54 -27.64 -30.22
N MET A 188 5.48 -26.70 -30.39
CA MET A 188 6.48 -26.73 -31.47
C MET A 188 7.71 -27.57 -31.11
N LEU A 189 8.04 -27.69 -29.82
CA LEU A 189 9.16 -28.48 -29.34
C LEU A 189 8.85 -29.97 -29.44
N LYS A 190 9.14 -30.59 -30.59
CA LYS A 190 9.09 -32.03 -30.78
C LYS A 190 10.42 -32.64 -30.35
N ILE A 191 10.43 -33.39 -29.28
CA ILE A 191 11.58 -34.19 -28.88
C ILE A 191 11.58 -35.43 -29.75
N ASN A 192 12.45 -35.45 -30.77
CA ASN A 192 12.63 -36.62 -31.66
C ASN A 192 13.83 -37.44 -31.19
N GLY A 193 13.61 -38.69 -30.82
CA GLY A 193 14.63 -39.65 -30.42
C GLY A 193 14.78 -39.87 -28.91
N ALA A 194 15.70 -40.73 -28.50
CA ALA A 194 16.04 -40.95 -27.12
C ALA A 194 16.84 -39.76 -26.58
N VAL A 195 16.27 -38.98 -25.69
CA VAL A 195 16.92 -37.86 -25.05
C VAL A 195 17.36 -38.26 -23.64
N GLU A 196 18.59 -37.95 -23.32
CA GLU A 196 19.16 -38.17 -22.00
C GLU A 196 18.30 -37.43 -20.93
N PRO A 197 17.86 -38.09 -19.85
CA PRO A 197 17.00 -37.46 -18.85
C PRO A 197 17.57 -36.16 -18.27
N ALA A 198 18.90 -36.06 -18.11
CA ALA A 198 19.55 -34.85 -17.64
C ALA A 198 19.40 -33.67 -18.59
N THR A 199 19.40 -33.90 -19.90
CA THR A 199 19.18 -32.90 -20.94
C THR A 199 17.75 -32.39 -20.93
N VAL A 200 16.76 -33.28 -20.78
CA VAL A 200 15.35 -32.90 -20.63
C VAL A 200 15.15 -32.01 -19.40
N ALA A 201 15.71 -32.40 -18.26
CA ALA A 201 15.63 -31.64 -17.02
C ALA A 201 16.28 -30.27 -17.13
N SER A 202 17.41 -30.14 -17.83
CA SER A 202 18.07 -28.87 -18.09
C SER A 202 17.22 -27.94 -18.97
N HIS A 203 16.72 -28.44 -20.10
CA HIS A 203 15.85 -27.68 -20.98
C HIS A 203 14.57 -27.20 -20.27
N TYR A 204 13.96 -28.09 -19.46
CA TYR A 204 12.78 -27.74 -18.67
C TYR A 204 13.04 -26.59 -17.71
N ARG A 205 14.16 -26.63 -16.97
CA ARG A 205 14.54 -25.53 -16.07
C ARG A 205 14.72 -24.21 -16.80
N THR A 206 15.48 -24.21 -17.90
CA THR A 206 15.69 -23.02 -18.70
C THR A 206 14.38 -22.42 -19.21
N VAL A 207 13.48 -23.25 -19.75
CA VAL A 207 12.17 -22.78 -20.22
C VAL A 207 11.35 -22.22 -19.07
N LEU A 208 11.38 -22.86 -17.90
CA LEU A 208 10.65 -22.40 -16.71
C LEU A 208 11.20 -21.07 -16.16
N GLU A 209 12.52 -20.91 -16.15
CA GLU A 209 13.19 -19.67 -15.74
C GLU A 209 12.82 -18.51 -16.66
N GLU A 210 12.95 -18.70 -17.98
CA GLU A 210 12.57 -17.70 -18.98
C GLU A 210 11.08 -17.35 -18.92
N LEU A 211 10.23 -18.33 -18.71
CA LEU A 211 8.78 -18.13 -18.55
C LEU A 211 8.46 -17.33 -17.30
N ASN A 212 9.10 -17.66 -16.17
CA ASN A 212 8.92 -16.92 -14.93
C ASN A 212 9.38 -15.46 -15.07
N ASP A 213 10.52 -15.22 -15.72
CA ASP A 213 11.00 -13.87 -16.00
C ASP A 213 10.01 -13.12 -16.89
N ALA A 214 9.60 -13.70 -18.01
CA ALA A 214 8.68 -13.08 -18.94
C ALA A 214 7.28 -12.78 -18.36
N VAL A 215 6.77 -13.67 -17.49
CA VAL A 215 5.41 -13.56 -16.94
C VAL A 215 5.38 -12.78 -15.64
N LEU A 216 6.32 -13.04 -14.72
CA LEU A 216 6.28 -12.50 -13.37
C LEU A 216 7.17 -11.27 -13.22
N GLN A 217 8.44 -11.34 -13.64
CA GLN A 217 9.38 -10.25 -13.36
C GLN A 217 9.12 -9.01 -14.22
N ARG A 218 8.85 -9.20 -15.51
CA ARG A 218 8.65 -8.08 -16.46
C ARG A 218 7.29 -7.42 -16.35
N HIS A 219 6.26 -8.17 -15.96
CA HIS A 219 4.87 -7.71 -16.01
C HIS A 219 4.18 -7.69 -14.65
N LEU A 220 4.89 -7.88 -13.55
CA LEU A 220 4.37 -7.70 -12.20
C LEU A 220 4.95 -6.44 -11.57
N ARG A 221 4.40 -5.30 -11.97
CA ARG A 221 4.79 -4.01 -11.40
C ARG A 221 4.18 -3.86 -10.02
N LYS A 222 5.03 -3.62 -9.03
CA LYS A 222 4.62 -3.36 -7.65
C LYS A 222 4.76 -1.89 -7.28
N ASP A 223 5.82 -1.24 -7.75
CA ASP A 223 6.17 0.13 -7.40
C ASP A 223 5.74 1.11 -8.51
N PHE A 224 4.96 2.11 -8.12
CA PHE A 224 4.47 3.18 -8.97
C PHE A 224 5.04 4.56 -8.59
N SER A 225 6.13 4.62 -7.82
CA SER A 225 6.80 5.87 -7.42
C SER A 225 6.99 6.82 -8.62
N ALA A 226 7.53 6.31 -9.73
CA ALA A 226 7.79 7.11 -10.92
C ALA A 226 6.53 7.73 -11.55
N VAL A 227 5.35 7.10 -11.37
CA VAL A 227 4.09 7.65 -11.85
C VAL A 227 3.65 8.80 -10.95
N PHE A 228 3.70 8.60 -9.63
CA PHE A 228 3.36 9.65 -8.68
C PHE A 228 4.30 10.85 -8.78
N GLU A 229 5.61 10.64 -8.82
CA GLU A 229 6.63 11.68 -8.98
C GLU A 229 6.44 12.51 -10.26
N LYS A 230 5.91 11.88 -11.31
CA LYS A 230 5.63 12.57 -12.57
C LYS A 230 4.46 13.57 -12.47
N TYR A 231 3.46 13.27 -11.68
CA TYR A 231 2.20 14.03 -11.67
C TYR A 231 1.95 14.77 -10.36
N ILE A 232 2.39 14.24 -9.22
CA ILE A 232 2.20 14.86 -7.92
C ILE A 232 3.37 15.81 -7.68
N HIS A 233 3.08 17.08 -7.71
CA HIS A 233 4.06 18.13 -7.40
C HIS A 233 3.80 18.61 -5.98
N ALA A 234 4.77 18.34 -5.08
CA ALA A 234 4.73 18.76 -3.68
C ALA A 234 4.97 20.27 -3.54
#